data_b8505f0a6912e658a0dd0210dfa55877
#
_entry.id   b8505f0a6912e658a0dd0210dfa55877
#
_cell.length_a   1.000
_cell.length_b   1.000
_cell.length_c   1.000
_cell.angle_alpha   90.00
_cell.angle_beta   90.00
_cell.angle_gamma   90.00
#
_symmetry.space_group_name_H-M   'P 1'
#
loop_
_entity.id
_entity.type
_entity.pdbx_description
1 polymer ?
#
loop_
_entity_poly.entity_id
_entity_poly.type
_entity_poly.pdbx_seq_one_letter_code
_entity_poly.pdbx_strand_id
1 'polypeptide(L)'
;MTTNPAASNRRFVLIRRPVGEPRPGDFALTSVPVPQPPEGGFVVRNHFASLDPAQRGWMDDIPSYMPPIPLGEAVRATTVGRVHSTANPNFSPGDWVVGLNALEDYSVVTPGGFTNKVDVSALPSPSYVLSAMGAVGLTAHFALQEVGRPVAGETVLISGAAGAVGSIAGQIARIKGCRTIGIAGGPAKCRRLLQDYRFDVAIDYRGKSAAELTAAIAQAAPNGVNLIFENVGGDVLDAGLMNLAPRARVILCGLISEYNCEHGKLGARNLWQVIVKRASIHGFLIMDYIARFPEGAAQVARWIAAGQIRVDEHIEPGLENAYAAFMKLFSGENHGKLILQIAP
;
A
#
# COMPACT_ATOMS: atom_id res chain seq x y z
N MET A 1 2.54 -0.70 -48.71
CA MET A 1 3.19 -0.21 -47.49
C MET A 1 2.16 -0.18 -46.39
N THR A 2 2.09 -1.22 -45.59
CA THR A 2 1.20 -1.26 -44.42
C THR A 2 1.84 -0.35 -43.37
N THR A 3 1.29 0.83 -43.19
CA THR A 3 1.63 1.71 -42.08
C THR A 3 1.30 0.98 -40.78
N ASN A 4 2.34 0.52 -40.07
CA ASN A 4 2.19 0.04 -38.72
C ASN A 4 1.52 1.18 -37.92
N PRO A 5 0.35 0.99 -37.29
CA PRO A 5 -0.27 2.07 -36.54
C PRO A 5 0.74 2.57 -35.52
N ALA A 6 0.99 3.88 -35.51
CA ALA A 6 1.93 4.48 -34.58
C ALA A 6 1.57 4.01 -33.16
N ALA A 7 2.55 3.51 -32.44
CA ALA A 7 2.33 3.05 -31.08
C ALA A 7 1.67 4.18 -30.27
N SER A 8 0.58 3.87 -29.57
CA SER A 8 -0.17 4.84 -28.76
C SER A 8 0.07 4.60 -27.29
N ASN A 9 -0.02 5.66 -26.50
CA ASN A 9 0.00 5.64 -25.05
C ASN A 9 -1.42 5.65 -24.51
N ARG A 10 -1.91 4.52 -24.02
CA ARG A 10 -3.19 4.46 -23.31
C ARG A 10 -2.98 5.03 -21.93
N ARG A 11 -3.94 5.84 -21.44
CA ARG A 11 -3.86 6.53 -20.16
C ARG A 11 -5.18 6.37 -19.41
N PHE A 12 -5.16 5.94 -18.17
CA PHE A 12 -6.30 5.92 -17.26
C PHE A 12 -6.33 7.26 -16.51
N VAL A 13 -7.19 8.17 -16.97
CA VAL A 13 -7.21 9.57 -16.52
C VAL A 13 -8.35 9.87 -15.57
N LEU A 14 -8.11 10.77 -14.59
CA LEU A 14 -9.11 11.31 -13.69
C LEU A 14 -9.83 12.48 -14.41
N ILE A 15 -11.12 12.32 -14.76
CA ILE A 15 -11.89 13.36 -15.45
C ILE A 15 -12.84 14.11 -14.53
N ARG A 16 -13.14 13.57 -13.35
CA ARG A 16 -13.96 14.18 -12.32
C ARG A 16 -13.46 13.74 -10.95
N ARG A 17 -13.49 14.63 -9.96
CA ARG A 17 -13.17 14.27 -8.57
C ARG A 17 -14.28 13.40 -7.98
N PRO A 18 -13.97 12.21 -7.45
CA PRO A 18 -14.96 11.37 -6.80
C PRO A 18 -15.54 12.03 -5.54
N VAL A 19 -16.86 11.96 -5.40
CA VAL A 19 -17.56 12.28 -4.15
C VAL A 19 -17.99 10.98 -3.51
N GLY A 20 -17.48 10.69 -2.32
CA GLY A 20 -17.63 9.37 -1.71
C GLY A 20 -16.82 8.30 -2.45
N GLU A 21 -17.45 7.16 -2.70
CA GLU A 21 -16.83 6.05 -3.44
C GLU A 21 -16.63 6.42 -4.91
N PRO A 22 -15.42 6.19 -5.48
CA PRO A 22 -15.16 6.43 -6.90
C PRO A 22 -16.12 5.63 -7.81
N ARG A 23 -16.53 6.25 -8.91
CA ARG A 23 -17.45 5.66 -9.90
C ARG A 23 -16.78 5.56 -11.27
N PRO A 24 -17.21 4.65 -12.16
CA PRO A 24 -16.62 4.53 -13.49
C PRO A 24 -16.56 5.86 -14.25
N GLY A 25 -17.60 6.71 -14.11
CA GLY A 25 -17.69 8.03 -14.76
C GLY A 25 -16.78 9.12 -14.17
N ASP A 26 -15.95 8.81 -13.17
CA ASP A 26 -14.92 9.73 -12.67
C ASP A 26 -13.62 9.58 -13.46
N PHE A 27 -13.51 8.54 -14.29
CA PHE A 27 -12.34 8.18 -15.06
C PHE A 27 -12.64 8.00 -16.54
N ALA A 28 -11.61 8.11 -17.36
CA ALA A 28 -11.65 7.75 -18.78
C ALA A 28 -10.37 7.04 -19.18
N LEU A 29 -10.49 6.04 -20.05
CA LEU A 29 -9.35 5.47 -20.75
C LEU A 29 -9.16 6.25 -22.06
N THR A 30 -8.07 6.99 -22.15
CA THR A 30 -7.73 7.81 -23.33
C THR A 30 -6.51 7.24 -24.04
N SER A 31 -6.28 7.69 -25.28
CA SER A 31 -5.11 7.30 -26.07
C SER A 31 -4.49 8.54 -26.70
N VAL A 32 -3.18 8.70 -26.54
CA VAL A 32 -2.38 9.80 -27.09
C VAL A 32 -1.14 9.22 -27.78
N PRO A 33 -0.41 9.97 -28.63
CA PRO A 33 0.87 9.52 -29.15
C PRO A 33 1.86 9.17 -28.03
N VAL A 34 2.76 8.20 -28.27
CA VAL A 34 3.85 7.90 -27.34
C VAL A 34 4.71 9.15 -27.16
N PRO A 35 4.95 9.60 -25.92
CA PRO A 35 5.72 10.82 -25.67
C PRO A 35 7.19 10.69 -26.05
N GLN A 36 7.82 11.83 -26.32
CA GLN A 36 9.27 11.90 -26.48
C GLN A 36 9.92 12.26 -25.13
N PRO A 37 11.15 11.81 -24.86
CA PRO A 37 11.86 12.17 -23.66
C PRO A 37 12.18 13.67 -23.65
N PRO A 38 11.92 14.39 -22.52
CA PRO A 38 12.39 15.76 -22.38
C PRO A 38 13.92 15.80 -22.21
N GLU A 39 14.52 16.98 -22.38
CA GLU A 39 15.95 17.16 -22.15
C GLU A 39 16.34 16.70 -20.73
N GLY A 40 17.38 15.84 -20.65
CA GLY A 40 17.82 15.24 -19.39
C GLY A 40 16.86 14.22 -18.76
N GLY A 41 15.72 13.94 -19.40
CA GLY A 41 14.72 12.98 -18.94
C GLY A 41 14.69 11.69 -19.77
N PHE A 42 13.67 10.88 -19.55
CA PHE A 42 13.44 9.64 -20.29
C PHE A 42 11.95 9.24 -20.26
N VAL A 43 11.59 8.28 -21.10
CA VAL A 43 10.26 7.67 -21.16
C VAL A 43 10.34 6.24 -20.66
N VAL A 44 9.45 5.86 -19.77
CA VAL A 44 9.31 4.50 -19.23
C VAL A 44 8.14 3.83 -19.90
N ARG A 45 8.33 2.62 -20.44
CA ARG A 45 7.24 1.70 -20.72
C ARG A 45 6.89 0.97 -19.44
N ASN A 46 5.72 1.25 -18.90
CA ASN A 46 5.25 0.64 -17.66
C ASN A 46 4.85 -0.83 -17.90
N HIS A 47 5.32 -1.74 -17.04
CA HIS A 47 4.93 -3.15 -17.04
C HIS A 47 3.93 -3.45 -15.93
N PHE A 48 4.20 -2.96 -14.71
CA PHE A 48 3.32 -3.12 -13.57
C PHE A 48 3.13 -1.80 -12.84
N ALA A 49 1.94 -1.61 -12.30
CA ALA A 49 1.59 -0.46 -11.46
C ALA A 49 1.03 -0.93 -10.11
N SER A 50 1.44 -0.25 -9.06
CA SER A 50 0.91 -0.42 -7.71
C SER A 50 -0.47 0.21 -7.61
N LEU A 51 -1.46 -0.55 -7.14
CA LEU A 51 -2.74 0.00 -6.71
C LEU A 51 -2.75 0.10 -5.19
N ASP A 52 -2.93 1.33 -4.70
CA ASP A 52 -2.84 1.67 -3.29
C ASP A 52 -4.03 2.51 -2.84
N PRO A 53 -4.59 2.27 -1.63
CA PRO A 53 -5.70 3.08 -1.12
C PRO A 53 -5.39 4.58 -1.06
N ALA A 54 -4.12 4.95 -0.87
CA ALA A 54 -3.66 6.34 -0.83
C ALA A 54 -4.00 7.13 -2.10
N GLN A 55 -4.09 6.46 -3.27
CA GLN A 55 -4.47 7.08 -4.53
C GLN A 55 -5.85 7.75 -4.44
N ARG A 56 -6.78 7.21 -3.61
CA ARG A 56 -8.09 7.86 -3.39
C ARG A 56 -7.95 9.26 -2.80
N GLY A 57 -7.08 9.41 -1.80
CA GLY A 57 -6.81 10.73 -1.20
C GLY A 57 -6.12 11.71 -2.14
N TRP A 58 -5.36 11.22 -3.13
CA TRP A 58 -4.73 12.08 -4.13
C TRP A 58 -5.71 12.58 -5.22
N MET A 59 -6.92 11.99 -5.29
CA MET A 59 -7.99 12.45 -6.18
C MET A 59 -8.78 13.64 -5.61
N ASP A 60 -8.71 13.88 -4.30
CA ASP A 60 -9.36 15.01 -3.63
C ASP A 60 -8.56 16.30 -3.82
N ASP A 61 -9.24 17.43 -3.91
CA ASP A 61 -8.62 18.77 -4.03
C ASP A 61 -8.45 19.41 -2.65
N ILE A 62 -7.67 18.74 -1.80
CA ILE A 62 -7.37 19.18 -0.44
C ILE A 62 -5.86 19.14 -0.19
N PRO A 63 -5.32 20.01 0.69
CA PRO A 63 -3.93 19.92 1.12
C PRO A 63 -3.60 18.54 1.71
N SER A 64 -2.54 17.91 1.20
CA SER A 64 -2.07 16.60 1.63
C SER A 64 -0.54 16.52 1.45
N TYR A 65 0.05 15.37 1.83
CA TYR A 65 1.48 15.11 1.62
C TYR A 65 1.86 14.95 0.13
N MET A 66 0.88 14.81 -0.75
CA MET A 66 1.05 14.83 -2.20
C MET A 66 0.08 15.84 -2.82
N PRO A 67 0.49 16.57 -3.88
CA PRO A 67 -0.43 17.44 -4.59
C PRO A 67 -1.58 16.61 -5.20
N PRO A 68 -2.79 17.18 -5.32
CA PRO A 68 -3.90 16.54 -6.00
C PRO A 68 -3.53 16.09 -7.42
N ILE A 69 -4.14 15.00 -7.89
CA ILE A 69 -4.04 14.61 -9.31
C ILE A 69 -4.82 15.66 -10.11
N PRO A 70 -4.22 16.31 -11.13
CA PRO A 70 -4.95 17.25 -11.98
C PRO A 70 -6.03 16.52 -12.79
N LEU A 71 -7.17 17.20 -13.02
CA LEU A 71 -8.21 16.65 -13.91
C LEU A 71 -7.68 16.59 -15.34
N GLY A 72 -7.99 15.49 -16.04
CA GLY A 72 -7.48 15.20 -17.38
C GLY A 72 -6.11 14.52 -17.40
N GLU A 73 -5.43 14.37 -16.24
CA GLU A 73 -4.16 13.66 -16.13
C GLU A 73 -4.35 12.20 -15.71
N ALA A 74 -3.38 11.37 -16.09
CA ALA A 74 -3.36 9.97 -15.71
C ALA A 74 -3.26 9.79 -14.19
N VAL A 75 -3.98 8.82 -13.64
CA VAL A 75 -3.97 8.53 -12.20
C VAL A 75 -2.56 8.15 -11.76
N ARG A 76 -2.00 8.93 -10.83
CA ARG A 76 -0.66 8.72 -10.30
C ARG A 76 -0.53 7.36 -9.63
N ALA A 77 0.57 6.64 -9.92
CA ALA A 77 0.87 5.34 -9.34
C ALA A 77 2.38 5.10 -9.29
N THR A 78 2.86 4.34 -8.34
CA THR A 78 4.20 3.77 -8.43
C THR A 78 4.17 2.67 -9.49
N THR A 79 5.09 2.73 -10.45
CA THR A 79 5.21 1.71 -11.50
C THR A 79 6.62 1.12 -11.54
N VAL A 80 6.72 -0.08 -12.06
CA VAL A 80 7.97 -0.67 -12.52
C VAL A 80 7.87 -0.96 -14.01
N GLY A 81 8.92 -0.61 -14.75
CA GLY A 81 8.93 -0.74 -16.20
C GLY A 81 10.33 -0.62 -16.76
N ARG A 82 10.43 -0.55 -18.08
CA ARG A 82 11.69 -0.39 -18.78
C ARG A 82 11.81 0.98 -19.43
N VAL A 83 12.99 1.54 -19.40
CA VAL A 83 13.30 2.73 -20.18
C VAL A 83 13.04 2.43 -21.67
N HIS A 84 12.11 3.17 -22.25
CA HIS A 84 11.74 3.06 -23.68
C HIS A 84 12.67 3.93 -24.54
N SER A 85 12.81 5.19 -24.17
CA SER A 85 13.70 6.17 -24.85
C SER A 85 14.25 7.15 -23.81
N THR A 86 15.43 7.72 -24.07
CA THR A 86 16.11 8.56 -23.10
C THR A 86 16.88 9.70 -23.76
N ALA A 87 16.88 10.86 -23.11
CA ALA A 87 17.79 11.98 -23.29
C ALA A 87 18.67 12.20 -22.03
N ASN A 88 18.69 11.22 -21.11
CA ASN A 88 19.51 11.24 -19.90
C ASN A 88 20.67 10.23 -20.03
N PRO A 89 21.94 10.66 -19.97
CA PRO A 89 23.10 9.78 -20.18
C PRO A 89 23.27 8.68 -19.13
N ASN A 90 22.61 8.83 -17.96
CA ASN A 90 22.66 7.83 -16.89
C ASN A 90 21.69 6.64 -17.09
N PHE A 91 20.83 6.69 -18.11
CA PHE A 91 19.84 5.65 -18.40
C PHE A 91 19.99 5.15 -19.83
N SER A 92 19.77 3.85 -20.03
CA SER A 92 19.78 3.21 -21.34
C SER A 92 18.44 2.56 -21.65
N PRO A 93 17.98 2.53 -22.91
CA PRO A 93 16.82 1.75 -23.29
C PRO A 93 16.93 0.30 -22.81
N GLY A 94 15.87 -0.22 -22.19
CA GLY A 94 15.85 -1.56 -21.59
C GLY A 94 16.20 -1.61 -20.11
N ASP A 95 16.80 -0.58 -19.51
CA ASP A 95 17.03 -0.52 -18.06
C ASP A 95 15.70 -0.65 -17.30
N TRP A 96 15.68 -1.50 -16.28
CA TRP A 96 14.57 -1.56 -15.36
C TRP A 96 14.59 -0.36 -14.40
N VAL A 97 13.43 0.27 -14.25
CA VAL A 97 13.24 1.44 -13.37
C VAL A 97 11.98 1.29 -12.56
N VAL A 98 12.00 1.82 -11.33
CA VAL A 98 10.84 1.94 -10.44
C VAL A 98 10.70 3.39 -10.01
N GLY A 99 9.48 3.91 -10.00
CA GLY A 99 9.24 5.29 -9.59
C GLY A 99 7.77 5.68 -9.52
N LEU A 100 7.56 6.93 -9.10
CA LEU A 100 6.23 7.52 -9.05
C LEU A 100 5.86 8.07 -10.43
N ASN A 101 5.11 7.30 -11.17
CA ASN A 101 4.64 7.57 -12.52
C ASN A 101 3.10 7.63 -12.55
N ALA A 102 2.45 6.99 -13.53
CA ALA A 102 0.99 6.97 -13.65
C ALA A 102 0.45 5.65 -14.24
N LEU A 103 -0.87 5.46 -14.17
CA LEU A 103 -1.58 4.36 -14.81
C LEU A 103 -1.71 4.65 -16.31
N GLU A 104 -0.65 4.37 -17.05
CA GLU A 104 -0.52 4.56 -18.48
C GLU A 104 0.53 3.62 -19.08
N ASP A 105 0.49 3.40 -20.40
CA ASP A 105 1.48 2.55 -21.06
C ASP A 105 2.89 3.14 -21.01
N TYR A 106 3.03 4.46 -21.20
CA TYR A 106 4.31 5.17 -21.25
C TYR A 106 4.28 6.43 -20.40
N SER A 107 5.15 6.51 -19.42
CA SER A 107 5.28 7.68 -18.54
C SER A 107 6.54 8.49 -18.84
N VAL A 108 6.41 9.80 -18.82
CA VAL A 108 7.53 10.74 -18.94
C VAL A 108 8.17 10.96 -17.58
N VAL A 109 9.47 10.78 -17.50
CA VAL A 109 10.26 11.09 -16.30
C VAL A 109 11.13 12.30 -16.57
N THR A 110 10.93 13.37 -15.80
CA THR A 110 11.72 14.60 -15.84
C THR A 110 12.94 14.50 -14.92
N PRO A 111 13.99 15.32 -15.13
CA PRO A 111 15.12 15.39 -14.20
C PRO A 111 14.67 15.69 -12.78
N GLY A 112 15.27 14.99 -11.80
CA GLY A 112 14.89 15.12 -10.37
C GLY A 112 13.63 14.36 -9.96
N GLY A 113 12.98 13.61 -10.86
CA GLY A 113 11.84 12.75 -10.55
C GLY A 113 12.22 11.58 -9.64
N PHE A 114 11.20 10.98 -9.01
CA PHE A 114 11.37 9.85 -8.07
C PHE A 114 11.50 8.48 -8.78
N THR A 115 12.13 8.43 -9.98
CA THR A 115 12.31 7.20 -10.74
C THR A 115 13.78 6.82 -10.78
N ASN A 116 14.09 5.61 -10.31
CA ASN A 116 15.45 5.11 -10.17
C ASN A 116 15.61 3.76 -10.87
N LYS A 117 16.86 3.45 -11.27
CA LYS A 117 17.20 2.10 -11.73
C LYS A 117 16.99 1.09 -10.61
N VAL A 118 16.56 -0.10 -11.00
CA VAL A 118 16.40 -1.24 -10.09
C VAL A 118 16.93 -2.51 -10.73
N ASP A 119 17.64 -3.31 -9.97
CA ASP A 119 18.04 -4.65 -10.37
C ASP A 119 16.94 -5.64 -9.98
N VAL A 120 16.31 -6.25 -10.97
CA VAL A 120 15.25 -7.24 -10.80
C VAL A 120 15.73 -8.66 -11.12
N SER A 121 17.00 -8.85 -11.44
CA SER A 121 17.55 -10.14 -11.93
C SER A 121 17.44 -11.27 -10.91
N ALA A 122 17.52 -10.95 -9.63
CA ALA A 122 17.39 -11.91 -8.51
C ALA A 122 15.95 -12.04 -7.96
N LEU A 123 14.98 -11.31 -8.52
CA LEU A 123 13.61 -11.30 -8.06
C LEU A 123 12.75 -12.33 -8.81
N PRO A 124 11.77 -12.97 -8.16
CA PRO A 124 10.82 -13.87 -8.85
C PRO A 124 10.04 -13.17 -9.96
N SER A 125 9.75 -11.87 -9.79
CA SER A 125 9.09 -10.99 -10.76
C SER A 125 9.53 -9.55 -10.53
N PRO A 126 9.60 -8.70 -11.57
CA PRO A 126 9.81 -7.26 -11.41
C PRO A 126 8.79 -6.58 -10.49
N SER A 127 7.57 -7.14 -10.37
CA SER A 127 6.52 -6.61 -9.49
C SER A 127 6.90 -6.58 -8.00
N TYR A 128 7.87 -7.40 -7.56
CA TYR A 128 8.33 -7.43 -6.16
C TYR A 128 8.86 -6.08 -5.66
N VAL A 129 9.36 -5.21 -6.57
CA VAL A 129 9.77 -3.84 -6.22
C VAL A 129 8.58 -2.91 -5.95
N LEU A 130 7.36 -3.33 -6.26
CA LEU A 130 6.11 -2.64 -5.92
C LEU A 130 5.45 -3.20 -4.65
N SER A 131 5.89 -4.37 -4.18
CA SER A 131 5.33 -5.07 -3.02
C SER A 131 6.30 -5.05 -1.83
N ALA A 132 6.84 -6.19 -1.46
CA ALA A 132 7.64 -6.30 -0.24
C ALA A 132 8.93 -5.48 -0.25
N MET A 133 9.56 -5.30 -1.40
CA MET A 133 10.81 -4.54 -1.54
C MET A 133 10.60 -3.07 -1.93
N GLY A 134 9.35 -2.67 -2.13
CA GLY A 134 8.95 -1.29 -2.43
C GLY A 134 8.30 -0.59 -1.24
N ALA A 135 7.65 0.55 -1.53
CA ALA A 135 7.05 1.42 -0.52
C ALA A 135 6.17 0.68 0.49
N VAL A 136 5.43 -0.35 0.06
CA VAL A 136 4.51 -1.12 0.90
C VAL A 136 5.23 -1.92 1.98
N GLY A 137 6.22 -2.74 1.60
CA GLY A 137 7.01 -3.52 2.57
C GLY A 137 7.91 -2.64 3.43
N LEU A 138 8.44 -1.56 2.85
CA LEU A 138 9.24 -0.59 3.57
C LEU A 138 8.41 0.23 4.57
N THR A 139 7.13 0.49 4.27
CA THR A 139 6.18 1.04 5.24
C THR A 139 6.08 0.14 6.47
N ALA A 140 5.86 -1.16 6.29
CA ALA A 140 5.80 -2.11 7.39
C ALA A 140 7.13 -2.14 8.18
N HIS A 141 8.26 -2.17 7.46
CA HIS A 141 9.59 -2.21 8.07
C HIS A 141 9.89 -0.96 8.91
N PHE A 142 9.84 0.22 8.30
CA PHE A 142 10.23 1.47 8.98
C PHE A 142 9.23 1.87 10.06
N ALA A 143 7.92 1.69 9.84
CA ALA A 143 6.92 1.97 10.84
C ALA A 143 7.14 1.14 12.13
N LEU A 144 7.47 -0.15 11.98
CA LEU A 144 7.81 -0.99 13.13
C LEU A 144 9.19 -0.69 13.71
N GLN A 145 10.18 -0.37 12.88
CA GLN A 145 11.55 -0.13 13.32
C GLN A 145 11.69 1.20 14.08
N GLU A 146 11.09 2.26 13.54
CA GLU A 146 11.34 3.63 13.99
C GLU A 146 10.27 4.14 14.95
N VAL A 147 9.01 3.74 14.75
CA VAL A 147 7.86 4.24 15.52
C VAL A 147 7.37 3.18 16.52
N GLY A 148 7.02 2.01 16.03
CA GLY A 148 6.43 0.95 16.86
C GLY A 148 7.39 0.34 17.86
N ARG A 149 8.61 0.08 17.46
CA ARG A 149 9.70 -0.50 18.25
C ARG A 149 9.25 -1.67 19.11
N PRO A 150 8.61 -2.70 18.49
CA PRO A 150 8.06 -3.82 19.24
C PRO A 150 9.19 -4.62 19.92
N VAL A 151 8.92 -5.06 21.14
CA VAL A 151 9.83 -5.87 21.96
C VAL A 151 9.27 -7.29 22.08
N ALA A 152 10.15 -8.29 22.13
CA ALA A 152 9.76 -9.69 22.28
C ALA A 152 8.82 -9.89 23.48
N GLY A 153 7.75 -10.66 23.28
CA GLY A 153 6.70 -10.89 24.28
C GLY A 153 5.55 -9.87 24.26
N GLU A 154 5.69 -8.75 23.55
CA GLU A 154 4.57 -7.81 23.35
C GLU A 154 3.48 -8.39 22.44
N THR A 155 2.24 -7.94 22.64
CA THR A 155 1.10 -8.24 21.75
C THR A 155 0.93 -7.11 20.76
N VAL A 156 0.99 -7.46 19.47
CA VAL A 156 0.81 -6.54 18.32
C VAL A 156 -0.50 -6.86 17.63
N LEU A 157 -1.39 -5.87 17.55
CA LEU A 157 -2.65 -5.92 16.78
C LEU A 157 -2.44 -5.23 15.43
N ILE A 158 -2.76 -5.90 14.35
CA ILE A 158 -2.64 -5.38 12.99
C ILE A 158 -4.02 -5.35 12.35
N SER A 159 -4.50 -4.17 11.98
CA SER A 159 -5.70 -4.01 11.18
C SER A 159 -5.38 -4.12 9.69
N GLY A 160 -6.36 -4.58 8.87
CA GLY A 160 -6.10 -4.85 7.45
C GLY A 160 -4.97 -5.87 7.25
N ALA A 161 -4.86 -6.84 8.17
CA ALA A 161 -3.71 -7.74 8.29
C ALA A 161 -3.46 -8.64 7.08
N ALA A 162 -4.47 -8.93 6.25
CA ALA A 162 -4.33 -9.70 5.02
C ALA A 162 -4.03 -8.83 3.78
N GLY A 163 -3.92 -7.52 3.96
CA GLY A 163 -3.53 -6.58 2.91
C GLY A 163 -2.01 -6.49 2.75
N ALA A 164 -1.59 -5.63 1.82
CA ALA A 164 -0.19 -5.50 1.41
C ALA A 164 0.76 -5.14 2.58
N VAL A 165 0.49 -4.05 3.30
CA VAL A 165 1.31 -3.60 4.43
C VAL A 165 1.10 -4.50 5.64
N GLY A 166 -0.17 -4.82 5.98
CA GLY A 166 -0.50 -5.53 7.21
C GLY A 166 0.07 -6.95 7.26
N SER A 167 0.10 -7.67 6.13
CA SER A 167 0.67 -9.02 6.07
C SER A 167 2.18 -9.03 6.35
N ILE A 168 2.90 -8.04 5.85
CA ILE A 168 4.35 -7.90 6.08
C ILE A 168 4.60 -7.41 7.51
N ALA A 169 3.82 -6.44 8.00
CA ALA A 169 3.96 -5.92 9.36
C ALA A 169 3.80 -7.01 10.42
N GLY A 170 2.80 -7.88 10.28
CA GLY A 170 2.60 -8.99 11.21
C GLY A 170 3.74 -10.01 11.18
N GLN A 171 4.26 -10.35 10.01
CA GLN A 171 5.39 -11.24 9.88
C GLN A 171 6.65 -10.62 10.49
N ILE A 172 6.91 -9.31 10.32
CA ILE A 172 8.03 -8.61 10.96
C ILE A 172 7.85 -8.62 12.49
N ALA A 173 6.64 -8.33 13.00
CA ALA A 173 6.36 -8.38 14.44
C ALA A 173 6.64 -9.78 15.01
N ARG A 174 6.25 -10.84 14.30
CA ARG A 174 6.57 -12.22 14.67
C ARG A 174 8.08 -12.50 14.67
N ILE A 175 8.82 -12.03 13.67
CA ILE A 175 10.30 -12.16 13.61
C ILE A 175 10.93 -11.50 14.85
N LYS A 176 10.33 -10.41 15.35
CA LYS A 176 10.78 -9.72 16.56
C LYS A 176 10.33 -10.40 17.87
N GLY A 177 9.67 -11.57 17.78
CA GLY A 177 9.24 -12.34 18.97
C GLY A 177 7.95 -11.85 19.62
N CYS A 178 7.14 -11.07 18.90
CA CYS A 178 5.85 -10.60 19.38
C CYS A 178 4.74 -11.63 19.14
N ARG A 179 3.71 -11.60 20.00
CA ARG A 179 2.42 -12.23 19.74
C ARG A 179 1.63 -11.38 18.75
N THR A 180 1.16 -11.96 17.66
CA THR A 180 0.51 -11.26 16.56
C THR A 180 -0.98 -11.57 16.47
N ILE A 181 -1.81 -10.52 16.45
CA ILE A 181 -3.26 -10.61 16.26
C ILE A 181 -3.59 -9.85 14.98
N GLY A 182 -4.15 -10.53 13.98
CA GLY A 182 -4.54 -9.93 12.71
C GLY A 182 -6.05 -9.78 12.59
N ILE A 183 -6.52 -8.60 12.20
CA ILE A 183 -7.92 -8.35 11.84
C ILE A 183 -8.04 -8.34 10.32
N ALA A 184 -8.92 -9.19 9.77
CA ALA A 184 -9.17 -9.30 8.34
C ALA A 184 -10.63 -9.63 8.05
N GLY A 185 -11.09 -9.41 6.82
CA GLY A 185 -12.47 -9.65 6.42
C GLY A 185 -12.67 -11.02 5.77
N GLY A 186 -13.42 -11.88 6.44
CA GLY A 186 -13.85 -13.18 5.94
C GLY A 186 -12.91 -14.35 6.27
N PRO A 187 -13.49 -15.56 6.33
CA PRO A 187 -12.77 -16.75 6.81
C PRO A 187 -11.57 -17.14 5.95
N ALA A 188 -11.60 -16.87 4.64
CA ALA A 188 -10.48 -17.16 3.74
C ALA A 188 -9.24 -16.32 4.09
N LYS A 189 -9.41 -15.02 4.35
CA LYS A 189 -8.32 -14.15 4.79
C LYS A 189 -7.81 -14.52 6.16
N CYS A 190 -8.70 -14.87 7.10
CA CYS A 190 -8.30 -15.33 8.43
C CYS A 190 -7.48 -16.63 8.37
N ARG A 191 -7.88 -17.61 7.54
CA ARG A 191 -7.06 -18.82 7.31
C ARG A 191 -5.68 -18.48 6.76
N ARG A 192 -5.58 -17.55 5.81
CA ARG A 192 -4.30 -17.09 5.24
C ARG A 192 -3.41 -16.45 6.31
N LEU A 193 -3.97 -15.64 7.21
CA LEU A 193 -3.21 -15.08 8.33
C LEU A 193 -2.55 -16.17 9.17
N LEU A 194 -3.30 -17.21 9.55
CA LEU A 194 -2.82 -18.27 10.41
C LEU A 194 -1.84 -19.22 9.68
N GLN A 195 -2.21 -19.68 8.49
CA GLN A 195 -1.48 -20.73 7.77
C GLN A 195 -0.30 -20.20 6.97
N ASP A 196 -0.50 -19.09 6.24
CA ASP A 196 0.48 -18.56 5.30
C ASP A 196 1.43 -17.54 5.97
N TYR A 197 0.88 -16.61 6.76
CA TYR A 197 1.66 -15.55 7.41
C TYR A 197 2.01 -15.86 8.87
N ARG A 198 1.48 -16.98 9.41
CA ARG A 198 1.80 -17.51 10.75
C ARG A 198 1.50 -16.52 11.88
N PHE A 199 0.40 -15.78 11.77
CA PHE A 199 -0.13 -15.02 12.90
C PHE A 199 -0.61 -15.96 14.00
N ASP A 200 -0.51 -15.54 15.26
CA ASP A 200 -0.97 -16.35 16.39
C ASP A 200 -2.50 -16.38 16.49
N VAL A 201 -3.17 -15.25 16.14
CA VAL A 201 -4.63 -15.13 16.15
C VAL A 201 -5.10 -14.36 14.93
N ALA A 202 -6.22 -14.79 14.36
CA ALA A 202 -6.93 -14.07 13.30
C ALA A 202 -8.37 -13.78 13.74
N ILE A 203 -8.82 -12.54 13.60
CA ILE A 203 -10.17 -12.08 13.93
C ILE A 203 -10.85 -11.64 12.63
N ASP A 204 -11.99 -12.31 12.33
CA ASP A 204 -12.88 -11.87 11.26
C ASP A 204 -13.76 -10.73 11.77
N TYR A 205 -13.66 -9.56 11.15
CA TYR A 205 -14.50 -8.41 11.54
C TYR A 205 -15.87 -8.41 10.85
N ARG A 206 -16.03 -9.19 9.76
CA ARG A 206 -17.30 -9.20 9.01
C ARG A 206 -18.45 -9.70 9.87
N GLY A 207 -19.55 -8.95 9.83
CA GLY A 207 -20.76 -9.28 10.61
C GLY A 207 -20.63 -9.04 12.12
N LYS A 208 -19.54 -8.47 12.62
CA LYS A 208 -19.38 -8.09 14.03
C LYS A 208 -19.71 -6.62 14.24
N SER A 209 -20.44 -6.34 15.28
CA SER A 209 -20.56 -4.99 15.84
C SER A 209 -19.24 -4.54 16.48
N ALA A 210 -19.11 -3.24 16.72
CA ALA A 210 -17.96 -2.68 17.44
C ALA A 210 -17.75 -3.33 18.81
N ALA A 211 -18.83 -3.64 19.54
CA ALA A 211 -18.77 -4.31 20.83
C ALA A 211 -18.25 -5.75 20.73
N GLU A 212 -18.74 -6.53 19.75
CA GLU A 212 -18.29 -7.90 19.53
C GLU A 212 -16.83 -7.94 19.07
N LEU A 213 -16.39 -6.97 18.24
CA LEU A 213 -15.00 -6.85 17.83
C LEU A 213 -14.11 -6.50 19.03
N THR A 214 -14.55 -5.58 19.90
CA THR A 214 -13.85 -5.23 21.14
C THR A 214 -13.69 -6.47 22.05
N ALA A 215 -14.75 -7.26 22.22
CA ALA A 215 -14.69 -8.48 23.03
C ALA A 215 -13.77 -9.55 22.43
N ALA A 216 -13.77 -9.71 21.09
CA ALA A 216 -12.90 -10.65 20.41
C ALA A 216 -11.41 -10.26 20.56
N ILE A 217 -11.08 -8.97 20.51
CA ILE A 217 -9.73 -8.48 20.77
C ILE A 217 -9.35 -8.71 22.25
N ALA A 218 -10.24 -8.42 23.20
CA ALA A 218 -10.00 -8.66 24.63
C ALA A 218 -9.68 -10.14 24.91
N GLN A 219 -10.43 -11.04 24.30
CA GLN A 219 -10.18 -12.48 24.41
C GLN A 219 -8.83 -12.90 23.85
N ALA A 220 -8.43 -12.32 22.70
CA ALA A 220 -7.14 -12.60 22.04
C ALA A 220 -5.95 -11.96 22.78
N ALA A 221 -6.16 -10.86 23.49
CA ALA A 221 -5.15 -10.07 24.20
C ALA A 221 -5.55 -9.84 25.67
N PRO A 222 -5.57 -10.86 26.54
CA PRO A 222 -6.06 -10.74 27.92
C PRO A 222 -5.26 -9.73 28.76
N ASN A 223 -4.00 -9.47 28.42
CA ASN A 223 -3.15 -8.48 29.05
C ASN A 223 -3.15 -7.12 28.33
N GLY A 224 -4.00 -6.96 27.32
CA GLY A 224 -4.07 -5.78 26.45
C GLY A 224 -3.08 -5.83 25.29
N VAL A 225 -3.27 -4.88 24.38
CA VAL A 225 -2.47 -4.70 23.15
C VAL A 225 -1.37 -3.69 23.40
N ASN A 226 -0.10 -4.06 23.21
CA ASN A 226 1.06 -3.19 23.41
C ASN A 226 1.34 -2.29 22.20
N LEU A 227 1.01 -2.77 21.00
CA LEU A 227 1.21 -2.04 19.76
C LEU A 227 0.04 -2.30 18.81
N ILE A 228 -0.55 -1.23 18.28
CA ILE A 228 -1.49 -1.30 17.16
C ILE A 228 -0.79 -0.79 15.90
N PHE A 229 -0.81 -1.61 14.85
CA PHE A 229 -0.46 -1.19 13.49
C PHE A 229 -1.75 -0.97 12.70
N GLU A 230 -2.12 0.29 12.53
CA GLU A 230 -3.44 0.69 12.06
C GLU A 230 -3.45 1.07 10.58
N ASN A 231 -4.34 0.40 9.81
CA ASN A 231 -4.54 0.62 8.38
C ASN A 231 -6.00 0.93 8.00
N VAL A 232 -6.95 0.76 8.93
CA VAL A 232 -8.40 0.70 8.61
C VAL A 232 -9.16 1.90 9.13
N GLY A 233 -9.02 2.25 10.41
CA GLY A 233 -9.83 3.29 11.06
C GLY A 233 -11.19 2.79 11.56
N GLY A 234 -12.11 3.72 11.82
CA GLY A 234 -13.49 3.46 12.21
C GLY A 234 -13.62 2.50 13.41
N ASP A 235 -14.58 1.59 13.34
CA ASP A 235 -14.87 0.64 14.42
C ASP A 235 -13.71 -0.30 14.76
N VAL A 236 -12.83 -0.57 13.79
CA VAL A 236 -11.65 -1.43 14.00
C VAL A 236 -10.63 -0.73 14.89
N LEU A 237 -10.32 0.54 14.60
CA LEU A 237 -9.45 1.36 15.44
C LEU A 237 -10.05 1.54 16.84
N ASP A 238 -11.34 1.88 16.91
CA ASP A 238 -12.04 2.08 18.18
C ASP A 238 -12.03 0.84 19.07
N ALA A 239 -12.25 -0.34 18.49
CA ALA A 239 -12.16 -1.61 19.21
C ALA A 239 -10.71 -1.90 19.69
N GLY A 240 -9.71 -1.56 18.89
CA GLY A 240 -8.31 -1.64 19.27
C GLY A 240 -7.97 -0.72 20.46
N LEU A 241 -8.42 0.53 20.42
CA LEU A 241 -8.21 1.52 21.49
C LEU A 241 -8.81 1.08 22.84
N MET A 242 -9.96 0.39 22.82
CA MET A 242 -10.57 -0.16 24.04
C MET A 242 -9.72 -1.25 24.71
N ASN A 243 -8.82 -1.88 23.96
CA ASN A 243 -8.00 -3.01 24.41
C ASN A 243 -6.52 -2.67 24.65
N LEU A 244 -6.16 -1.38 24.75
CA LEU A 244 -4.78 -0.96 24.94
C LEU A 244 -4.20 -1.47 26.29
N ALA A 245 -2.99 -1.98 26.25
CA ALA A 245 -2.13 -2.16 27.42
C ALA A 245 -1.64 -0.79 27.95
N PRO A 246 -1.21 -0.69 29.21
CA PRO A 246 -0.55 0.53 29.69
C PRO A 246 0.67 0.90 28.83
N ARG A 247 0.78 2.19 28.45
CA ARG A 247 1.86 2.73 27.61
C ARG A 247 1.94 2.12 26.21
N ALA A 248 0.81 1.63 25.70
CA ALA A 248 0.72 1.13 24.33
C ALA A 248 1.05 2.21 23.29
N ARG A 249 1.43 1.77 22.10
CA ARG A 249 1.73 2.62 20.96
C ARG A 249 0.76 2.30 19.82
N VAL A 250 0.29 3.33 19.13
CA VAL A 250 -0.55 3.19 17.95
C VAL A 250 0.17 3.85 16.77
N ILE A 251 0.46 3.09 15.73
CA ILE A 251 0.98 3.60 14.47
C ILE A 251 -0.20 3.81 13.53
N LEU A 252 -0.50 5.05 13.17
CA LEU A 252 -1.49 5.36 12.13
C LEU A 252 -0.78 5.36 10.77
N CYS A 253 -0.93 4.26 10.04
CA CYS A 253 -0.39 4.08 8.70
C CYS A 253 -1.44 4.39 7.62
N GLY A 254 -2.72 4.07 7.88
CA GLY A 254 -3.83 4.32 6.98
C GLY A 254 -5.18 4.23 7.68
N LEU A 255 -6.20 4.78 7.04
CA LEU A 255 -7.59 4.81 7.54
C LEU A 255 -8.53 4.49 6.37
N ILE A 256 -8.36 3.31 5.72
CA ILE A 256 -9.03 2.99 4.46
C ILE A 256 -10.56 3.02 4.55
N SER A 257 -11.15 2.72 5.72
CA SER A 257 -12.59 2.81 5.93
C SER A 257 -13.15 4.23 5.85
N GLU A 258 -12.28 5.24 5.94
CA GLU A 258 -12.66 6.64 5.95
C GLU A 258 -12.35 7.37 4.62
N TYR A 259 -11.66 6.72 3.67
CA TYR A 259 -11.22 7.39 2.44
C TYR A 259 -12.38 7.74 1.50
N ASN A 260 -13.48 6.99 1.56
CA ASN A 260 -14.67 7.21 0.74
C ASN A 260 -15.81 7.93 1.50
N CYS A 261 -15.54 8.55 2.66
CA CYS A 261 -16.57 9.27 3.41
C CYS A 261 -16.89 10.62 2.76
N GLU A 262 -18.18 10.87 2.46
CA GLU A 262 -18.66 12.09 1.80
C GLU A 262 -18.67 13.30 2.76
N HIS A 263 -18.90 13.08 4.04
CA HIS A 263 -19.12 14.14 5.05
C HIS A 263 -17.92 14.31 6.00
N GLY A 264 -16.73 14.00 5.52
CA GLY A 264 -15.52 14.07 6.33
C GLY A 264 -15.26 12.79 7.11
N LYS A 265 -14.04 12.70 7.62
CA LYS A 265 -13.56 11.52 8.36
C LYS A 265 -14.14 11.55 9.77
N LEU A 266 -14.69 10.42 10.22
CA LEU A 266 -15.34 10.33 11.54
C LEU A 266 -14.33 10.41 12.70
N GLY A 267 -13.08 10.02 12.45
CA GLY A 267 -12.06 9.95 13.49
C GLY A 267 -12.31 8.88 14.55
N ALA A 268 -11.37 8.72 15.45
CA ALA A 268 -11.48 7.77 16.56
C ALA A 268 -12.36 8.33 17.69
N ARG A 269 -13.30 7.53 18.18
CA ARG A 269 -14.23 7.90 19.27
C ARG A 269 -13.66 7.59 20.65
N ASN A 270 -12.80 6.58 20.76
CA ASN A 270 -12.29 6.03 22.03
C ASN A 270 -10.95 6.64 22.47
N LEU A 271 -10.66 7.90 22.08
CA LEU A 271 -9.41 8.58 22.45
C LEU A 271 -9.21 8.72 23.97
N TRP A 272 -10.28 8.68 24.78
CA TRP A 272 -10.18 8.65 26.24
C TRP A 272 -9.27 7.52 26.73
N GLN A 273 -9.27 6.36 26.07
CA GLN A 273 -8.41 5.25 26.44
C GLN A 273 -6.91 5.55 26.29
N VAL A 274 -6.55 6.43 25.36
CA VAL A 274 -5.15 6.89 25.21
C VAL A 274 -4.67 7.59 26.47
N ILE A 275 -5.51 8.43 27.09
CA ILE A 275 -5.22 9.10 28.37
C ILE A 275 -5.14 8.07 29.48
N VAL A 276 -6.17 7.23 29.64
CA VAL A 276 -6.25 6.23 30.72
C VAL A 276 -5.04 5.28 30.72
N LYS A 277 -4.62 4.86 29.54
CA LYS A 277 -3.50 3.92 29.34
C LYS A 277 -2.14 4.64 29.21
N ARG A 278 -2.10 5.98 29.19
CA ARG A 278 -0.89 6.79 28.89
C ARG A 278 -0.21 6.29 27.60
N ALA A 279 -1.05 5.92 26.62
CA ALA A 279 -0.62 5.45 25.33
C ALA A 279 -0.19 6.62 24.42
N SER A 280 0.46 6.32 23.32
CA SER A 280 0.82 7.30 22.28
C SER A 280 0.24 6.90 20.94
N ILE A 281 -0.11 7.91 20.13
CA ILE A 281 -0.54 7.73 18.74
C ILE A 281 0.43 8.50 17.85
N HIS A 282 0.95 7.82 16.82
CA HIS A 282 1.94 8.37 15.91
C HIS A 282 1.47 8.19 14.45
N GLY A 283 1.44 9.28 13.69
CA GLY A 283 1.31 9.21 12.24
C GLY A 283 2.59 8.67 11.61
N PHE A 284 2.47 7.93 10.51
CA PHE A 284 3.60 7.39 9.76
C PHE A 284 3.46 7.71 8.27
N LEU A 285 4.51 8.25 7.67
CA LEU A 285 4.61 8.50 6.24
C LEU A 285 5.91 7.92 5.70
N ILE A 286 5.80 6.98 4.77
CA ILE A 286 6.97 6.30 4.18
C ILE A 286 7.92 7.23 3.42
N MET A 287 7.40 8.35 2.91
CA MET A 287 8.20 9.32 2.17
C MET A 287 9.32 9.97 3.00
N ASP A 288 9.18 10.02 4.32
CA ASP A 288 10.21 10.52 5.24
C ASP A 288 11.46 9.63 5.26
N TYR A 289 11.36 8.40 4.73
CA TYR A 289 12.40 7.38 4.76
C TYR A 289 12.99 7.05 3.39
N ILE A 290 12.67 7.81 2.32
CA ILE A 290 13.11 7.51 0.94
C ILE A 290 14.62 7.32 0.84
N ALA A 291 15.41 8.15 1.52
CA ALA A 291 16.87 8.04 1.51
C ALA A 291 17.38 6.70 2.10
N ARG A 292 16.57 6.03 2.90
CA ARG A 292 16.89 4.75 3.56
C ARG A 292 16.25 3.53 2.87
N PHE A 293 15.58 3.72 1.74
CA PHE A 293 14.95 2.62 1.01
C PHE A 293 15.91 1.46 0.69
N PRO A 294 17.15 1.70 0.24
CA PRO A 294 18.10 0.60 -0.01
C PRO A 294 18.41 -0.24 1.25
N GLU A 295 18.54 0.41 2.41
CA GLU A 295 18.75 -0.26 3.71
C GLU A 295 17.56 -1.17 4.06
N GLY A 296 16.35 -0.61 4.01
CA GLY A 296 15.12 -1.34 4.32
C GLY A 296 14.87 -2.50 3.36
N ALA A 297 15.05 -2.26 2.06
CA ALA A 297 14.88 -3.29 1.02
C ALA A 297 15.86 -4.45 1.21
N ALA A 298 17.13 -4.16 1.51
CA ALA A 298 18.12 -5.18 1.81
C ALA A 298 17.74 -6.02 3.04
N GLN A 299 17.17 -5.40 4.08
CA GLN A 299 16.71 -6.13 5.25
C GLN A 299 15.50 -7.02 4.95
N VAL A 300 14.50 -6.49 4.24
CA VAL A 300 13.32 -7.26 3.85
C VAL A 300 13.71 -8.42 2.92
N ALA A 301 14.62 -8.18 1.96
CA ALA A 301 15.15 -9.22 1.08
C ALA A 301 15.80 -10.38 1.86
N ARG A 302 16.58 -10.08 2.90
CA ARG A 302 17.16 -11.12 3.77
C ARG A 302 16.07 -11.97 4.43
N TRP A 303 15.01 -11.38 4.95
CA TRP A 303 13.90 -12.12 5.56
C TRP A 303 13.13 -12.98 4.55
N ILE A 304 12.94 -12.48 3.32
CA ILE A 304 12.32 -13.24 2.23
C ILE A 304 13.21 -14.45 1.86
N ALA A 305 14.50 -14.22 1.64
CA ALA A 305 15.46 -15.28 1.32
C ALA A 305 15.57 -16.36 2.41
N ALA A 306 15.42 -15.95 3.69
CA ALA A 306 15.37 -16.86 4.84
C ALA A 306 14.02 -17.57 5.03
N GLY A 307 13.03 -17.34 4.15
CA GLY A 307 11.67 -17.88 4.28
C GLY A 307 10.89 -17.37 5.50
N GLN A 308 11.34 -16.25 6.09
CA GLN A 308 10.70 -15.64 7.26
C GLN A 308 9.54 -14.72 6.88
N ILE A 309 9.58 -14.14 5.67
CA ILE A 309 8.51 -13.34 5.07
C ILE A 309 8.04 -14.00 3.80
N ARG A 310 6.76 -14.30 3.73
CA ARG A 310 6.03 -14.66 2.52
C ARG A 310 5.43 -13.42 1.90
N VAL A 311 5.58 -13.26 0.59
CA VAL A 311 5.02 -12.18 -0.20
C VAL A 311 3.91 -12.72 -1.08
N ASP A 312 2.74 -12.12 -0.99
CA ASP A 312 1.60 -12.46 -1.86
C ASP A 312 1.22 -11.23 -2.69
N GLU A 313 1.11 -11.43 -4.00
CA GLU A 313 0.68 -10.44 -4.97
C GLU A 313 -0.62 -10.89 -5.63
N HIS A 314 -1.55 -9.95 -5.82
CA HIS A 314 -2.76 -10.12 -6.60
C HIS A 314 -2.59 -9.29 -7.87
N ILE A 315 -2.32 -9.95 -8.99
CA ILE A 315 -2.04 -9.28 -10.26
C ILE A 315 -3.33 -9.27 -11.10
N GLU A 316 -3.78 -8.08 -11.46
CA GLU A 316 -4.90 -7.84 -12.38
C GLU A 316 -4.35 -7.43 -13.74
N PRO A 317 -4.71 -8.12 -14.84
CA PRO A 317 -4.20 -7.78 -16.16
C PRO A 317 -4.99 -6.65 -16.83
N GLY A 318 -4.28 -5.83 -17.59
CA GLY A 318 -4.84 -4.83 -18.49
C GLY A 318 -5.17 -3.49 -17.84
N LEU A 319 -4.68 -2.39 -18.48
CA LEU A 319 -4.95 -1.03 -18.04
C LEU A 319 -6.43 -0.67 -18.07
N GLU A 320 -7.20 -1.29 -18.96
CA GLU A 320 -8.66 -1.17 -19.08
C GLU A 320 -9.40 -1.63 -17.81
N ASN A 321 -8.79 -2.50 -17.02
CA ASN A 321 -9.35 -3.01 -15.76
C ASN A 321 -8.96 -2.16 -14.54
N ALA A 322 -8.26 -1.04 -14.71
CA ALA A 322 -7.73 -0.22 -13.62
C ALA A 322 -8.79 0.19 -12.60
N TYR A 323 -9.98 0.63 -13.06
CA TYR A 323 -11.09 0.97 -12.15
C TYR A 323 -11.56 -0.23 -11.33
N ALA A 324 -11.91 -1.33 -12.01
CA ALA A 324 -12.42 -2.52 -11.32
C ALA A 324 -11.41 -3.11 -10.34
N ALA A 325 -10.13 -3.12 -10.73
CA ALA A 325 -9.03 -3.54 -9.87
C ALA A 325 -8.89 -2.61 -8.65
N PHE A 326 -8.91 -1.28 -8.86
CA PHE A 326 -8.79 -0.31 -7.77
C PHE A 326 -9.91 -0.47 -6.73
N MET A 327 -11.15 -0.72 -7.17
CA MET A 327 -12.30 -0.91 -6.28
C MET A 327 -12.20 -2.15 -5.40
N LYS A 328 -11.42 -3.18 -5.80
CA LYS A 328 -11.16 -4.36 -4.95
C LYS A 328 -10.45 -4.01 -3.62
N LEU A 329 -9.74 -2.89 -3.56
CA LEU A 329 -9.13 -2.40 -2.31
C LEU A 329 -10.19 -2.05 -1.26
N PHE A 330 -11.32 -1.48 -1.67
CA PHE A 330 -12.39 -1.01 -0.78
C PHE A 330 -13.43 -2.10 -0.50
N SER A 331 -13.73 -2.97 -1.47
CA SER A 331 -14.61 -4.15 -1.26
C SER A 331 -13.91 -5.25 -0.45
N GLY A 332 -12.58 -5.20 -0.35
CA GLY A 332 -11.79 -6.22 0.32
C GLY A 332 -11.73 -7.55 -0.44
N GLU A 333 -11.86 -7.53 -1.76
CA GLU A 333 -11.72 -8.72 -2.62
C GLU A 333 -10.28 -9.05 -2.95
N ASN A 334 -9.36 -8.08 -2.83
CA ASN A 334 -7.93 -8.32 -3.02
C ASN A 334 -7.33 -9.16 -1.89
N HIS A 335 -6.21 -9.80 -2.18
CA HIS A 335 -5.34 -10.45 -1.20
C HIS A 335 -3.89 -10.00 -1.42
N GLY A 336 -3.12 -9.86 -0.34
CA GLY A 336 -1.75 -9.35 -0.45
C GLY A 336 -1.67 -7.98 -1.14
N LYS A 337 -0.62 -7.77 -1.92
CA LYS A 337 -0.42 -6.55 -2.71
C LYS A 337 -1.18 -6.61 -4.02
N LEU A 338 -2.06 -5.63 -4.25
CA LEU A 338 -2.77 -5.49 -5.53
C LEU A 338 -1.91 -4.73 -6.54
N ILE A 339 -1.70 -5.33 -7.70
CA ILE A 339 -0.85 -4.84 -8.79
C ILE A 339 -1.63 -4.91 -10.10
N LEU A 340 -1.57 -3.86 -10.88
CA LEU A 340 -2.09 -3.84 -12.25
C LEU A 340 -0.97 -4.18 -13.22
N GLN A 341 -1.12 -5.22 -14.02
CA GLN A 341 -0.21 -5.53 -15.12
C GLN A 341 -0.62 -4.73 -16.35
N ILE A 342 0.20 -3.75 -16.75
CA ILE A 342 -0.06 -2.85 -17.88
C ILE A 342 0.45 -3.47 -19.19
N ALA A 343 1.64 -4.04 -19.15
CA ALA A 343 2.23 -4.74 -20.28
C ALA A 343 2.78 -6.11 -19.84
N PRO A 344 2.84 -7.08 -20.78
CA PRO A 344 3.44 -8.40 -20.52
C PRO A 344 4.94 -8.34 -20.24
#